data_26cc40c2f519498b36ee99a2143905eb
#
_entry.id   26cc40c2f519498b36ee99a2143905eb
#
_cell.length_a   1.000
_cell.length_b   1.000
_cell.length_c   1.000
_cell.angle_alpha   90.00
_cell.angle_beta   90.00
_cell.angle_gamma   90.00
#
_symmetry.space_group_name_H-M   'P 1'
#
loop_
_entity.id
_entity.type
_entity.pdbx_description
1 polymer ?
#
loop_
_entity_poly.entity_id
_entity_poly.type
_entity_poly.pdbx_seq_one_letter_code
_entity_poly.pdbx_strand_id
1 'polypeptide(L)'
;MARKRIFDNKRGRDPFLSARRPAPSFDEVEQRKGPRKAPLRGPERKRRQSTTPRISQARGFRLTGLHVALAFAGIGIVAFLIYFLFFVLPSPIGSLSPAKGAFVRAPVVNVQATFNRNVKPSQVSFTVDGKDAIMKAKISKQVVSSQVTLQDGKHQATVKVDGGGLMGKRTASWYFHVDTSPPKLTILNKTITDIKGSKEVKVTFKGKADKNAVVKLGKEPLPLDSKGAFKGSAITSRARSLKITAADRAGNETQTYLVSQKLTDAKGVHVSITIAASGTDMEKMISLVGRTELNALEVDLKDEWGQIGFLLDNDLAKKIGSASDNIQLEALVDRMRFHNIYSICRIVSFKDPKLGKARPDLAVQDKRGGVWGKAQWLDPYSKEVWDYNMAVAIAAAKAGFNEVQFDYVRFPSDGDTSYCLYPHQDSRKPDEVIDGFLAYAREKLAAYNVFLSANLFGLTASDQGDMNIGQNVEDIANRVDYISPMVYPSHYNPGEYGIKSPENNPSTIVSKSLADFKKKISGSPAGLRPWLQDFTLRVAYTPDMVRAQIDATQKAGVKQWLLWDPECTYSEQALEKSTK
;
A
#
# COMPACT_ATOMS: atom_id res chain seq x y z
N MET A 1 6.14 -54.28 9.57
CA MET A 1 5.53 -54.00 10.88
C MET A 1 5.07 -52.54 10.89
N ALA A 2 3.80 -52.33 10.71
CA ALA A 2 3.21 -51.02 10.57
C ALA A 2 3.00 -50.37 11.95
N ARG A 3 3.55 -49.18 12.17
CA ARG A 3 3.19 -48.34 13.33
C ARG A 3 2.10 -47.37 12.90
N LYS A 4 0.84 -47.74 13.21
CA LYS A 4 -0.30 -46.84 13.29
C LYS A 4 0.00 -45.78 14.34
N ARG A 5 0.10 -44.52 13.98
CA ARG A 5 -0.07 -43.39 14.92
C ARG A 5 -1.53 -42.99 14.96
N ILE A 6 -2.14 -43.27 16.08
CA ILE A 6 -3.48 -42.86 16.43
C ILE A 6 -3.45 -41.36 16.71
N PHE A 7 -4.22 -40.59 15.95
CA PHE A 7 -4.51 -39.21 16.27
C PHE A 7 -5.53 -39.17 17.40
N ASP A 8 -5.10 -38.72 18.55
CA ASP A 8 -5.94 -38.48 19.71
C ASP A 8 -6.78 -37.22 19.47
N ASN A 9 -8.06 -37.43 19.20
CA ASN A 9 -9.04 -36.41 18.87
C ASN A 9 -9.56 -35.78 20.16
N LYS A 10 -8.76 -34.91 20.79
CA LYS A 10 -9.26 -34.02 21.83
C LYS A 10 -9.97 -32.85 21.16
N ARG A 11 -11.31 -32.83 21.29
CA ARG A 11 -12.22 -31.76 20.91
C ARG A 11 -11.68 -30.39 21.33
N GLY A 12 -10.91 -29.75 20.47
CA GLY A 12 -10.63 -28.33 20.49
C GLY A 12 -11.80 -27.63 19.80
N ARG A 13 -12.44 -26.70 20.47
CA ARG A 13 -13.48 -25.86 19.89
C ARG A 13 -12.90 -25.10 18.69
N ASP A 14 -13.63 -25.17 17.58
CA ASP A 14 -13.38 -24.44 16.34
C ASP A 14 -13.16 -22.94 16.66
N PRO A 15 -12.01 -22.33 16.33
CA PRO A 15 -11.71 -20.94 16.65
C PRO A 15 -12.61 -19.92 15.93
N PHE A 16 -13.46 -20.36 15.00
CA PHE A 16 -14.35 -19.50 14.23
C PHE A 16 -15.71 -19.19 14.88
N LEU A 17 -16.02 -19.75 16.08
CA LEU A 17 -17.36 -19.66 16.67
C LEU A 17 -17.54 -18.57 17.76
N SER A 18 -16.55 -17.73 18.05
CA SER A 18 -16.69 -16.77 19.16
C SER A 18 -16.37 -15.33 18.78
N ALA A 19 -17.18 -14.69 17.95
CA ALA A 19 -17.30 -13.23 17.93
C ALA A 19 -18.52 -12.77 17.14
N ARG A 20 -19.69 -12.78 17.74
CA ARG A 20 -20.83 -11.96 17.29
C ARG A 20 -21.28 -11.09 18.44
N ARG A 21 -21.10 -9.78 18.32
CA ARG A 21 -21.98 -8.78 18.96
C ARG A 21 -23.10 -8.45 17.99
N PRO A 22 -24.33 -8.23 18.44
CA PRO A 22 -25.45 -7.93 17.56
C PRO A 22 -25.34 -6.50 17.02
N ALA A 23 -25.69 -6.35 15.75
CA ALA A 23 -25.80 -5.07 15.07
C ALA A 23 -27.06 -4.31 15.57
N PRO A 24 -27.02 -2.96 15.66
CA PRO A 24 -28.20 -2.15 15.87
C PRO A 24 -29.02 -2.01 14.59
N SER A 25 -30.33 -1.98 14.76
CA SER A 25 -31.40 -1.86 13.77
C SER A 25 -31.36 -0.51 13.04
N PHE A 26 -31.66 -0.56 11.75
CA PHE A 26 -32.05 0.59 10.94
C PHE A 26 -33.43 1.07 11.34
N ASP A 27 -33.59 2.39 11.53
CA ASP A 27 -34.79 3.11 11.13
C ASP A 27 -34.50 4.64 11.10
N GLU A 28 -35.08 5.26 10.07
CA GLU A 28 -35.38 6.69 9.89
C GLU A 28 -34.28 7.72 9.63
N VAL A 29 -34.22 8.18 8.41
CA VAL A 29 -34.28 9.62 8.10
C VAL A 29 -34.97 9.86 6.75
N GLU A 30 -36.08 10.54 6.88
CA GLU A 30 -36.99 11.00 5.85
C GLU A 30 -36.50 12.27 5.15
N GLN A 31 -36.88 12.37 3.93
CA GLN A 31 -36.92 13.45 2.94
C GLN A 31 -36.86 14.90 3.44
N ARG A 32 -36.11 15.74 2.74
CA ARG A 32 -36.56 17.10 2.34
C ARG A 32 -36.06 17.50 0.96
N LYS A 33 -37.03 17.64 0.05
CA LYS A 33 -36.91 18.31 -1.25
C LYS A 33 -37.18 19.83 -1.12
N GLY A 34 -36.52 20.63 -1.97
CA GLY A 34 -37.08 21.88 -2.47
C GLY A 34 -36.10 23.05 -2.58
N PRO A 35 -36.34 24.07 -3.39
CA PRO A 35 -36.62 24.04 -4.84
C PRO A 35 -35.61 24.91 -5.66
N ARG A 36 -35.65 24.70 -6.96
CA ARG A 36 -34.94 25.46 -8.00
C ARG A 36 -35.40 26.93 -8.05
N LYS A 37 -34.48 27.87 -8.31
CA LYS A 37 -34.82 29.20 -8.89
C LYS A 37 -33.89 29.49 -10.08
N ALA A 38 -34.53 30.03 -11.11
CA ALA A 38 -34.05 30.34 -12.43
C ALA A 38 -33.33 31.72 -12.50
N PRO A 39 -32.74 32.09 -13.65
CA PRO A 39 -31.78 33.18 -13.76
C PRO A 39 -32.42 34.54 -14.01
N LEU A 40 -31.79 35.58 -13.51
CA LEU A 40 -32.19 36.96 -13.80
C LEU A 40 -31.18 37.67 -14.72
N ARG A 41 -31.75 38.30 -15.73
CA ARG A 41 -31.17 39.15 -16.78
C ARG A 41 -30.55 40.42 -16.19
N GLY A 42 -29.49 40.92 -16.81
CA GLY A 42 -28.91 42.21 -16.53
C GLY A 42 -29.74 43.39 -17.10
N PRO A 43 -29.50 44.58 -16.64
CA PRO A 43 -30.04 45.75 -17.31
C PRO A 43 -28.99 46.62 -18.00
N GLU A 44 -29.50 47.25 -19.07
CA GLU A 44 -28.88 48.11 -20.05
C GLU A 44 -28.23 49.39 -19.52
N ARG A 45 -27.22 49.83 -20.23
CA ARG A 45 -26.62 51.16 -20.16
C ARG A 45 -27.62 52.23 -20.62
N LYS A 46 -27.90 53.24 -19.78
CA LYS A 46 -28.39 54.54 -20.20
C LYS A 46 -27.32 55.62 -20.06
N ARG A 47 -26.95 56.20 -21.20
CA ARG A 47 -26.22 57.45 -21.34
C ARG A 47 -26.98 58.59 -20.62
N ARG A 48 -26.29 59.37 -19.82
CA ARG A 48 -26.76 60.69 -19.41
C ARG A 48 -25.74 61.77 -19.76
N GLN A 49 -26.27 62.80 -20.39
CA GLN A 49 -25.63 63.99 -20.89
C GLN A 49 -25.08 64.88 -19.76
N SER A 50 -23.98 65.53 -20.06
CA SER A 50 -23.34 66.53 -19.26
C SER A 50 -24.16 67.86 -19.22
N THR A 51 -24.41 68.33 -18.04
CA THR A 51 -24.76 69.79 -17.84
C THR A 51 -23.75 70.41 -16.88
N THR A 52 -22.98 71.32 -17.39
CA THR A 52 -22.02 72.10 -16.66
C THR A 52 -22.75 73.23 -15.82
N PRO A 53 -22.43 73.40 -14.55
CA PRO A 53 -22.80 74.60 -13.83
C PRO A 53 -21.68 75.62 -13.94
N ARG A 54 -22.10 76.89 -14.20
CA ARG A 54 -21.27 78.10 -14.16
C ARG A 54 -20.73 78.33 -12.75
N ILE A 55 -19.41 78.42 -12.64
CA ILE A 55 -18.73 78.79 -11.40
C ILE A 55 -18.63 80.32 -11.40
N SER A 56 -19.17 80.92 -10.33
CA SER A 56 -19.00 82.33 -10.01
C SER A 56 -17.55 82.59 -9.55
N GLN A 57 -16.99 83.70 -10.02
CA GLN A 57 -15.65 84.15 -9.67
C GLN A 57 -15.55 84.48 -8.17
N ALA A 58 -14.70 83.74 -7.43
CA ALA A 58 -14.18 84.11 -6.13
C ALA A 58 -12.77 84.71 -6.30
N ARG A 59 -12.54 85.86 -5.65
CA ARG A 59 -11.32 86.69 -5.68
C ARG A 59 -10.06 85.85 -5.38
N GLY A 60 -9.09 85.90 -6.30
CA GLY A 60 -7.84 85.16 -6.20
C GLY A 60 -6.92 85.66 -5.09
N PHE A 61 -6.44 84.71 -4.32
CA PHE A 61 -5.23 84.83 -3.52
C PHE A 61 -4.04 84.63 -4.46
N ARG A 62 -3.26 85.64 -4.78
CA ARG A 62 -2.06 85.55 -5.59
C ARG A 62 -0.96 84.94 -4.73
N LEU A 63 -0.78 83.60 -4.84
CA LEU A 63 0.43 82.93 -4.41
C LEU A 63 1.60 83.37 -5.29
N THR A 64 2.59 84.07 -4.71
CA THR A 64 3.83 84.37 -5.41
C THR A 64 4.54 83.09 -5.82
N GLY A 65 5.20 83.08 -6.98
CA GLY A 65 5.85 81.87 -7.50
C GLY A 65 6.80 81.17 -6.50
N LEU A 66 7.31 81.89 -5.51
CA LEU A 66 8.11 81.39 -4.41
C LEU A 66 7.33 80.46 -3.48
N HIS A 67 6.08 80.76 -3.17
CA HIS A 67 5.24 79.89 -2.30
C HIS A 67 4.80 78.61 -3.00
N VAL A 68 4.59 78.68 -4.31
CA VAL A 68 4.32 77.48 -5.15
C VAL A 68 5.57 76.58 -5.26
N ALA A 69 6.73 77.16 -5.48
CA ALA A 69 7.99 76.40 -5.54
C ALA A 69 8.33 75.76 -4.19
N LEU A 70 8.11 76.39 -3.07
CA LEU A 70 8.30 75.83 -1.72
C LEU A 70 7.30 74.75 -1.40
N ALA A 71 6.03 74.82 -1.85
CA ALA A 71 5.05 73.77 -1.70
C ALA A 71 5.42 72.52 -2.52
N PHE A 72 5.87 72.67 -3.78
CA PHE A 72 6.35 71.59 -4.59
C PHE A 72 7.65 70.95 -4.06
N ALA A 73 8.59 71.74 -3.55
CA ALA A 73 9.76 71.26 -2.86
C ALA A 73 9.42 70.47 -1.60
N GLY A 74 8.45 70.98 -0.78
CA GLY A 74 7.93 70.25 0.38
C GLY A 74 7.27 68.92 0.03
N ILE A 75 6.44 68.88 -1.01
CA ILE A 75 5.80 67.66 -1.53
C ILE A 75 6.88 66.69 -2.06
N GLY A 76 7.88 67.19 -2.78
CA GLY A 76 9.01 66.40 -3.29
C GLY A 76 9.83 65.78 -2.15
N ILE A 77 10.12 66.53 -1.10
CA ILE A 77 10.83 66.01 0.09
C ILE A 77 9.99 64.97 0.82
N VAL A 78 8.68 65.19 1.00
CA VAL A 78 7.77 64.21 1.63
C VAL A 78 7.66 62.93 0.75
N ALA A 79 7.49 63.08 -0.55
CA ALA A 79 7.47 61.95 -1.49
C ALA A 79 8.80 61.21 -1.49
N PHE A 80 9.95 61.90 -1.47
CA PHE A 80 11.27 61.31 -1.34
C PHE A 80 11.46 60.59 0.00
N LEU A 81 11.01 61.15 1.10
CA LEU A 81 11.05 60.51 2.42
C LEU A 81 10.16 59.26 2.47
N ILE A 82 8.97 59.34 1.88
CA ILE A 82 8.08 58.19 1.74
C ILE A 82 8.73 57.11 0.87
N TYR A 83 9.27 57.47 -0.30
CA TYR A 83 10.00 56.56 -1.17
C TYR A 83 11.19 55.95 -0.45
N PHE A 84 12.02 56.75 0.24
CA PHE A 84 13.18 56.30 0.99
C PHE A 84 12.79 55.38 2.15
N LEU A 85 11.71 55.69 2.91
CA LEU A 85 11.20 54.88 4.02
C LEU A 85 10.60 53.52 3.56
N PHE A 86 9.96 53.51 2.40
CA PHE A 86 9.26 52.29 1.93
C PHE A 86 10.02 51.48 0.92
N PHE A 87 10.93 52.09 0.13
CA PHE A 87 11.63 51.42 -0.98
C PHE A 87 13.13 51.33 -0.82
N VAL A 88 13.77 52.19 -0.03
CA VAL A 88 15.24 52.23 0.15
C VAL A 88 15.68 51.60 1.47
N LEU A 89 14.91 51.74 2.56
CA LEU A 89 15.21 51.08 3.81
C LEU A 89 14.89 49.58 3.71
N PRO A 90 15.87 48.69 3.87
CA PRO A 90 15.62 47.28 3.81
C PRO A 90 14.64 46.84 4.89
N SER A 91 13.70 45.96 4.55
CA SER A 91 12.79 45.37 5.51
C SER A 91 13.61 44.77 6.67
N PRO A 92 13.22 45.00 7.94
CA PRO A 92 13.86 44.38 9.08
C PRO A 92 13.67 42.87 9.09
N ILE A 93 12.69 42.31 8.33
CA ILE A 93 12.44 40.88 8.19
C ILE A 93 13.13 40.41 6.91
N GLY A 94 14.00 39.43 7.05
CA GLY A 94 14.77 38.78 5.99
C GLY A 94 14.08 37.55 5.43
N SER A 95 14.73 36.39 5.49
CA SER A 95 14.20 35.15 4.94
C SER A 95 13.18 34.48 5.87
N LEU A 96 12.26 33.73 5.27
CA LEU A 96 11.19 32.99 5.94
C LEU A 96 11.33 31.49 5.60
N SER A 97 11.20 30.63 6.59
CA SER A 97 11.24 29.18 6.41
C SER A 97 10.07 28.53 7.18
N PRO A 98 9.36 27.53 6.60
CA PRO A 98 9.41 27.15 5.20
C PRO A 98 9.12 28.33 4.26
N ALA A 99 9.61 28.28 3.03
CA ALA A 99 9.35 29.35 2.06
C ALA A 99 7.83 29.53 1.82
N LYS A 100 7.42 30.74 1.41
CA LYS A 100 6.01 31.00 1.10
C LYS A 100 5.49 30.04 0.03
N GLY A 101 4.42 29.30 0.36
CA GLY A 101 3.81 28.29 -0.53
C GLY A 101 4.56 26.97 -0.60
N ALA A 102 5.60 26.77 0.22
CA ALA A 102 6.35 25.50 0.25
C ALA A 102 5.46 24.36 0.75
N PHE A 103 5.79 23.14 0.28
CA PHE A 103 5.26 21.89 0.77
C PHE A 103 6.31 21.20 1.65
N VAL A 104 5.91 20.64 2.79
CA VAL A 104 6.79 20.02 3.79
C VAL A 104 6.24 18.65 4.14
N ARG A 105 7.07 17.62 3.98
CA ARG A 105 6.68 16.21 4.20
C ARG A 105 6.78 15.73 5.64
N ALA A 106 7.17 16.58 6.58
CA ALA A 106 7.35 16.19 7.98
C ALA A 106 6.31 16.88 8.86
N PRO A 107 5.67 16.17 9.83
CA PRO A 107 4.70 16.77 10.74
C PRO A 107 5.36 17.73 11.75
N VAL A 108 6.65 17.55 12.05
CA VAL A 108 7.43 18.45 12.90
C VAL A 108 8.16 19.45 12.00
N VAL A 109 7.68 20.68 11.99
CA VAL A 109 8.19 21.73 11.11
C VAL A 109 8.98 22.75 11.92
N ASN A 110 10.21 23.06 11.46
CA ASN A 110 10.97 24.20 11.98
C ASN A 110 10.53 25.46 11.24
N VAL A 111 9.68 26.27 11.88
CA VAL A 111 9.21 27.53 11.33
C VAL A 111 10.14 28.65 11.82
N GLN A 112 10.70 29.43 10.87
CA GLN A 112 11.75 30.39 11.15
C GLN A 112 11.57 31.70 10.37
N ALA A 113 11.95 32.80 10.98
CA ALA A 113 12.16 34.07 10.31
C ALA A 113 13.53 34.65 10.69
N THR A 114 14.23 35.21 9.70
CA THR A 114 15.49 35.92 9.94
C THR A 114 15.24 37.43 9.96
N PHE A 115 16.14 38.14 10.60
CA PHE A 115 16.08 39.62 10.68
C PHE A 115 17.38 40.22 10.14
N ASN A 116 17.27 41.29 9.38
CA ASN A 116 18.42 42.03 8.84
C ASN A 116 19.15 42.87 9.88
N ARG A 117 18.73 42.80 11.14
CA ARG A 117 19.33 43.47 12.28
C ARG A 117 19.13 42.67 13.56
N ASN A 118 19.85 43.00 14.60
CA ASN A 118 19.64 42.42 15.92
C ASN A 118 18.29 42.80 16.51
N VAL A 119 17.56 41.83 17.04
CA VAL A 119 16.29 41.99 17.72
C VAL A 119 16.37 41.45 19.15
N LYS A 120 15.60 42.04 20.06
CA LYS A 120 15.41 41.52 21.43
C LYS A 120 14.16 40.64 21.47
N PRO A 121 14.09 39.63 22.34
CA PRO A 121 12.90 38.78 22.45
C PRO A 121 11.60 39.57 22.69
N SER A 122 11.65 40.63 23.50
CA SER A 122 10.50 41.49 23.79
C SER A 122 9.99 42.31 22.58
N GLN A 123 10.76 42.36 21.50
CA GLN A 123 10.40 43.06 20.27
C GLN A 123 9.75 42.15 19.24
N VAL A 124 9.70 40.83 19.46
CA VAL A 124 9.24 39.85 18.49
C VAL A 124 7.97 39.16 19.00
N SER A 125 6.95 39.09 18.15
CA SER A 125 5.80 38.19 18.31
C SER A 125 5.82 37.19 17.17
N PHE A 126 5.66 35.89 17.47
CA PHE A 126 5.72 34.84 16.50
C PHE A 126 4.58 33.86 16.73
N THR A 127 3.73 33.68 15.72
CA THR A 127 2.55 32.81 15.80
C THR A 127 2.51 31.82 14.62
N VAL A 128 1.99 30.63 14.87
CA VAL A 128 1.65 29.64 13.84
C VAL A 128 0.18 29.26 14.03
N ASP A 129 -0.63 29.41 12.97
CA ASP A 129 -2.10 29.24 12.98
C ASP A 129 -2.80 30.04 14.09
N GLY A 130 -2.29 31.25 14.32
CA GLY A 130 -2.81 32.13 15.36
C GLY A 130 -2.40 31.77 16.80
N LYS A 131 -1.77 30.59 17.00
CA LYS A 131 -1.27 30.16 18.31
C LYS A 131 0.12 30.72 18.55
N ASP A 132 0.37 31.16 19.79
CA ASP A 132 1.67 31.69 20.16
C ASP A 132 2.75 30.60 20.10
N ALA A 133 3.74 30.81 19.24
CA ALA A 133 4.89 29.96 19.09
C ALA A 133 6.15 30.52 19.78
N ILE A 134 6.07 31.72 20.36
CA ILE A 134 7.22 32.42 20.97
C ILE A 134 7.75 31.67 22.21
N MET A 135 6.86 31.07 22.99
CA MET A 135 7.25 30.38 24.25
C MET A 135 8.14 29.15 24.01
N LYS A 136 8.06 28.57 22.81
CA LYS A 136 8.91 27.43 22.38
C LYS A 136 9.99 27.86 21.40
N ALA A 137 10.06 29.17 21.08
CA ALA A 137 10.98 29.67 20.06
C ALA A 137 12.39 29.85 20.63
N LYS A 138 13.38 29.50 19.81
CA LYS A 138 14.75 29.91 19.99
C LYS A 138 14.94 31.28 19.33
N ILE A 139 15.25 32.30 20.10
CA ILE A 139 15.48 33.66 19.59
C ILE A 139 16.98 33.96 19.77
N SER A 140 17.64 34.17 18.65
CA SER A 140 18.98 34.73 18.61
C SER A 140 18.92 36.18 18.10
N LYS A 141 20.10 36.86 18.06
CA LYS A 141 20.14 38.28 17.65
C LYS A 141 19.47 38.56 16.31
N GLN A 142 19.45 37.61 15.39
CA GLN A 142 18.94 37.79 14.02
C GLN A 142 17.98 36.68 13.56
N VAL A 143 17.55 35.77 14.44
CA VAL A 143 16.70 34.64 14.07
C VAL A 143 15.66 34.38 15.16
N VAL A 144 14.43 34.12 14.76
CA VAL A 144 13.42 33.44 15.56
C VAL A 144 13.05 32.12 14.90
N SER A 145 13.07 31.02 15.64
CA SER A 145 12.67 29.71 15.14
C SER A 145 11.90 28.94 16.20
N SER A 146 10.90 28.19 15.79
CA SER A 146 10.13 27.29 16.64
C SER A 146 9.85 25.98 15.93
N GLN A 147 10.04 24.86 16.62
CA GLN A 147 9.58 23.57 16.14
C GLN A 147 8.12 23.38 16.57
N VAL A 148 7.25 23.16 15.58
CA VAL A 148 5.81 22.97 15.79
C VAL A 148 5.38 21.65 15.15
N THR A 149 4.55 20.88 15.85
CA THR A 149 3.90 19.70 15.29
C THR A 149 2.59 20.12 14.66
N LEU A 150 2.43 19.87 13.37
CA LEU A 150 1.30 20.27 12.55
C LEU A 150 0.70 19.05 11.85
N GLN A 151 -0.59 19.08 11.60
CA GLN A 151 -1.28 18.08 10.79
C GLN A 151 -1.16 18.42 9.30
N ASP A 152 -1.53 17.48 8.43
CA ASP A 152 -1.59 17.76 6.99
C ASP A 152 -2.59 18.90 6.71
N GLY A 153 -2.17 19.83 5.85
CA GLY A 153 -2.98 20.99 5.49
C GLY A 153 -2.21 22.27 5.26
N LYS A 154 -2.94 23.35 5.07
CA LYS A 154 -2.38 24.69 4.89
C LYS A 154 -2.21 25.37 6.24
N HIS A 155 -1.00 25.83 6.54
CA HIS A 155 -0.63 26.52 7.77
C HIS A 155 -0.17 27.94 7.48
N GLN A 156 -0.37 28.85 8.44
CA GLN A 156 0.04 30.24 8.35
C GLN A 156 0.97 30.59 9.51
N ALA A 157 2.16 31.06 9.19
CA ALA A 157 3.04 31.67 10.18
C ALA A 157 3.02 33.19 10.07
N THR A 158 3.14 33.88 11.20
CA THR A 158 3.19 35.33 11.27
C THR A 158 4.26 35.76 12.26
N VAL A 159 5.19 36.57 11.80
CA VAL A 159 6.17 37.24 12.65
C VAL A 159 5.88 38.76 12.66
N LYS A 160 5.86 39.34 13.84
CA LYS A 160 5.79 40.80 14.04
C LYS A 160 7.06 41.21 14.77
N VAL A 161 7.67 42.27 14.29
CA VAL A 161 8.87 42.85 14.94
C VAL A 161 8.64 44.34 15.17
N ASP A 162 8.89 44.81 16.39
CA ASP A 162 8.89 46.22 16.72
C ASP A 162 10.23 46.84 16.30
N GLY A 163 10.16 47.68 15.27
CA GLY A 163 11.33 48.33 14.69
C GLY A 163 11.92 49.43 15.55
N GLY A 164 11.17 49.96 16.48
CA GLY A 164 11.53 51.14 17.24
C GLY A 164 11.66 52.40 16.38
N GLY A 165 11.42 53.55 16.94
CA GLY A 165 11.59 54.86 16.27
C GLY A 165 10.86 54.96 14.93
N LEU A 166 11.50 55.53 13.92
CA LEU A 166 10.93 55.75 12.57
C LEU A 166 10.57 54.47 11.82
N MET A 167 11.11 53.30 12.19
CA MET A 167 10.79 52.06 11.47
C MET A 167 9.45 51.41 11.87
N GLY A 168 8.88 51.78 13.03
CA GLY A 168 7.59 51.27 13.49
C GLY A 168 7.52 49.75 13.59
N LYS A 169 6.31 49.20 13.71
CA LYS A 169 6.04 47.76 13.72
C LYS A 169 5.96 47.22 12.30
N ARG A 170 6.65 46.13 12.04
CA ARG A 170 6.59 45.41 10.76
C ARG A 170 6.06 43.99 10.98
N THR A 171 5.27 43.52 10.01
CA THR A 171 4.64 42.19 10.06
C THR A 171 4.92 41.48 8.75
N ALA A 172 5.33 40.21 8.85
CA ALA A 172 5.32 39.30 7.72
C ALA A 172 4.45 38.09 8.05
N SER A 173 3.54 37.79 7.15
CA SER A 173 2.71 36.59 7.22
C SER A 173 2.93 35.78 5.96
N TRP A 174 3.12 34.46 6.13
CA TRP A 174 3.26 33.56 5.02
C TRP A 174 2.56 32.25 5.31
N TYR A 175 2.26 31.49 4.27
CA TYR A 175 1.66 30.18 4.37
C TYR A 175 2.56 29.13 3.73
N PHE A 176 2.45 27.90 4.24
CA PHE A 176 3.07 26.72 3.72
C PHE A 176 2.09 25.55 3.89
N HIS A 177 2.40 24.42 3.29
CA HIS A 177 1.57 23.22 3.38
C HIS A 177 2.38 22.11 4.05
N VAL A 178 1.77 21.38 4.99
CA VAL A 178 2.26 20.10 5.50
C VAL A 178 1.50 19.01 4.75
N ASP A 179 2.24 18.04 4.22
CA ASP A 179 1.69 16.89 3.50
C ASP A 179 2.61 15.73 3.75
N THR A 180 2.16 14.79 4.58
CA THR A 180 2.94 13.62 5.01
C THR A 180 2.51 12.36 4.27
N SER A 181 1.46 12.43 3.46
CA SER A 181 0.83 11.31 2.79
C SER A 181 1.44 11.08 1.40
N PRO A 182 2.02 9.89 1.12
CA PRO A 182 2.51 9.59 -0.21
C PRO A 182 1.39 9.58 -1.26
N PRO A 183 1.68 9.97 -2.51
CA PRO A 183 0.68 9.99 -3.57
C PRO A 183 0.24 8.57 -3.93
N LYS A 184 -1.04 8.40 -4.26
CA LYS A 184 -1.57 7.14 -4.78
C LYS A 184 -1.00 6.87 -6.17
N LEU A 185 -0.59 5.61 -6.39
CA LEU A 185 -0.08 5.12 -7.67
C LEU A 185 -0.64 3.73 -7.94
N THR A 186 -1.37 3.56 -9.05
CA THR A 186 -2.00 2.29 -9.42
C THR A 186 -1.74 1.98 -10.88
N ILE A 187 -1.37 0.74 -11.19
CA ILE A 187 -1.29 0.23 -12.56
C ILE A 187 -2.61 -0.48 -12.90
N LEU A 188 -3.29 0.00 -13.91
CA LEU A 188 -4.61 -0.51 -14.31
C LEU A 188 -4.52 -1.70 -15.25
N ASN A 189 -3.57 -1.68 -16.18
CA ASN A 189 -3.29 -2.79 -17.07
C ASN A 189 -1.87 -2.74 -17.62
N LYS A 190 -1.37 -3.90 -18.04
CA LYS A 190 -0.12 -4.03 -18.78
C LYS A 190 -0.28 -5.04 -19.93
N THR A 191 0.47 -4.85 -20.99
CA THR A 191 0.59 -5.78 -22.11
C THR A 191 2.07 -6.03 -22.39
N ILE A 192 2.43 -7.30 -22.55
CA ILE A 192 3.79 -7.71 -22.86
C ILE A 192 3.78 -8.33 -24.25
N THR A 193 4.56 -7.76 -25.15
CA THR A 193 4.67 -8.20 -26.55
C THR A 193 6.08 -8.68 -26.82
N ASP A 194 6.21 -9.89 -27.33
CA ASP A 194 7.47 -10.45 -27.75
C ASP A 194 8.03 -9.69 -28.95
N ILE A 195 9.33 -9.46 -28.95
CA ILE A 195 10.05 -8.88 -30.09
C ILE A 195 10.69 -10.03 -30.85
N LYS A 196 10.23 -10.24 -32.10
CA LYS A 196 10.72 -11.33 -32.95
C LYS A 196 12.26 -11.30 -33.08
N GLY A 197 12.90 -12.41 -32.79
CA GLY A 197 14.37 -12.53 -32.87
C GLY A 197 15.14 -11.91 -31.72
N SER A 198 14.48 -11.43 -30.67
CA SER A 198 15.09 -10.82 -29.49
C SER A 198 14.74 -11.54 -28.20
N LYS A 199 15.66 -11.49 -27.22
CA LYS A 199 15.38 -11.90 -25.82
C LYS A 199 14.63 -10.80 -25.04
N GLU A 200 14.42 -9.63 -25.64
CA GLU A 200 13.71 -8.51 -25.06
C GLU A 200 12.22 -8.56 -25.35
N VAL A 201 11.46 -7.88 -24.53
CA VAL A 201 10.02 -7.71 -24.67
C VAL A 201 9.67 -6.23 -24.61
N LYS A 202 8.61 -5.83 -25.33
CA LYS A 202 8.00 -4.52 -25.19
C LYS A 202 6.88 -4.62 -24.16
N VAL A 203 7.03 -3.88 -23.06
CA VAL A 203 6.00 -3.74 -22.03
C VAL A 203 5.29 -2.41 -22.26
N THR A 204 3.97 -2.44 -22.45
CA THR A 204 3.11 -1.25 -22.48
C THR A 204 2.16 -1.31 -21.29
N PHE A 205 1.87 -0.16 -20.68
CA PHE A 205 1.02 -0.12 -19.50
C PHE A 205 0.25 1.19 -19.41
N LYS A 206 -0.84 1.15 -18.64
CA LYS A 206 -1.63 2.32 -18.25
C LYS A 206 -1.78 2.32 -16.74
N GLY A 207 -1.80 3.50 -16.15
CA GLY A 207 -1.96 3.65 -14.72
C GLY A 207 -2.67 4.95 -14.36
N LYS A 208 -2.84 5.15 -13.06
CA LYS A 208 -3.43 6.34 -12.48
C LYS A 208 -2.63 6.74 -11.24
N ALA A 209 -2.41 8.02 -11.08
CA ALA A 209 -1.78 8.61 -9.90
C ALA A 209 -2.56 9.86 -9.48
N ASP A 210 -2.23 10.40 -8.32
CA ASP A 210 -2.79 11.67 -7.89
C ASP A 210 -2.41 12.77 -8.87
N LYS A 211 -3.37 13.66 -9.18
CA LYS A 211 -3.26 14.66 -10.27
C LYS A 211 -2.04 15.57 -10.20
N ASN A 212 -1.51 15.79 -9.00
CA ASN A 212 -0.38 16.67 -8.75
C ASN A 212 0.94 15.92 -8.59
N ALA A 213 0.94 14.59 -8.75
CA ALA A 213 2.14 13.79 -8.66
C ALA A 213 2.97 13.88 -9.94
N VAL A 214 4.28 13.75 -9.79
CA VAL A 214 5.23 13.54 -10.89
C VAL A 214 5.48 12.06 -11.00
N VAL A 215 4.99 11.43 -12.08
CA VAL A 215 5.18 10.00 -12.33
C VAL A 215 6.39 9.79 -13.23
N LYS A 216 7.22 8.78 -12.91
CA LYS A 216 8.41 8.42 -13.70
C LYS A 216 8.49 6.92 -13.93
N LEU A 217 8.98 6.52 -15.10
CA LEU A 217 9.46 5.18 -15.42
C LEU A 217 10.98 5.18 -15.35
N GLY A 218 11.55 4.63 -14.29
CA GLY A 218 12.96 4.82 -13.98
C GLY A 218 13.29 6.31 -13.82
N LYS A 219 14.02 6.91 -14.78
CA LYS A 219 14.34 8.35 -14.79
C LYS A 219 13.41 9.17 -15.70
N GLU A 220 12.68 8.52 -16.61
CA GLU A 220 11.88 9.19 -17.63
C GLU A 220 10.51 9.61 -17.08
N PRO A 221 10.10 10.87 -17.23
CA PRO A 221 8.80 11.33 -16.78
C PRO A 221 7.67 10.76 -17.64
N LEU A 222 6.56 10.39 -16.99
CA LEU A 222 5.31 9.98 -17.62
C LEU A 222 4.27 11.09 -17.41
N PRO A 223 3.80 11.76 -18.49
CA PRO A 223 2.81 12.82 -18.35
C PRO A 223 1.47 12.28 -17.85
N LEU A 224 0.86 13.02 -16.93
CA LEU A 224 -0.49 12.78 -16.43
C LEU A 224 -1.51 13.58 -17.25
N ASP A 225 -2.67 12.99 -17.51
CA ASP A 225 -3.83 13.75 -17.99
C ASP A 225 -4.54 14.49 -16.85
N SER A 226 -5.60 15.25 -17.17
CA SER A 226 -6.39 16.01 -16.20
C SER A 226 -7.09 15.14 -15.14
N LYS A 227 -7.20 13.82 -15.37
CA LYS A 227 -7.80 12.84 -14.44
C LYS A 227 -6.74 12.05 -13.67
N GLY A 228 -5.46 12.35 -13.86
CA GLY A 228 -4.34 11.64 -13.23
C GLY A 228 -3.97 10.33 -13.91
N ALA A 229 -4.49 10.04 -15.11
CA ALA A 229 -4.14 8.85 -15.85
C ALA A 229 -2.85 9.07 -16.65
N PHE A 230 -2.06 8.00 -16.77
CA PHE A 230 -0.83 7.97 -17.55
C PHE A 230 -0.70 6.67 -18.35
N LYS A 231 0.17 6.70 -19.34
CA LYS A 231 0.58 5.54 -20.13
C LYS A 231 2.08 5.55 -20.32
N GLY A 232 2.65 4.36 -20.43
CA GLY A 232 4.07 4.21 -20.68
C GLY A 232 4.37 2.96 -21.49
N SER A 233 5.58 2.91 -22.05
CA SER A 233 6.11 1.71 -22.66
C SER A 233 7.62 1.68 -22.51
N ALA A 234 8.19 0.48 -22.40
CA ALA A 234 9.61 0.25 -22.42
C ALA A 234 9.95 -1.06 -23.12
N ILE A 235 11.14 -1.12 -23.68
CA ILE A 235 11.77 -2.38 -24.11
C ILE A 235 12.71 -2.79 -22.99
N THR A 236 12.60 -4.03 -22.54
CA THR A 236 13.40 -4.55 -21.42
C THR A 236 13.61 -6.05 -21.57
N SER A 237 14.68 -6.55 -20.95
CA SER A 237 14.86 -8.00 -20.86
C SER A 237 13.82 -8.62 -19.93
N ARG A 238 13.48 -9.88 -20.17
CA ARG A 238 12.59 -10.64 -19.28
C ARG A 238 13.15 -10.84 -17.86
N ALA A 239 14.42 -10.51 -17.64
CA ALA A 239 15.09 -10.64 -16.35
C ALA A 239 14.96 -9.40 -15.45
N ARG A 240 14.24 -8.34 -15.87
CA ARG A 240 14.15 -7.08 -15.11
C ARG A 240 12.72 -6.58 -14.99
N SER A 241 12.35 -6.19 -13.78
CA SER A 241 11.14 -5.41 -13.56
C SER A 241 11.35 -3.93 -13.91
N LEU A 242 10.26 -3.27 -14.30
CA LEU A 242 10.25 -1.83 -14.57
C LEU A 242 9.79 -1.08 -13.32
N LYS A 243 10.63 -0.21 -12.78
CA LYS A 243 10.30 0.64 -11.62
C LYS A 243 9.50 1.85 -12.08
N ILE A 244 8.34 2.09 -11.47
CA ILE A 244 7.52 3.28 -11.64
C ILE A 244 7.42 3.98 -10.29
N THR A 245 7.65 5.28 -10.26
CA THR A 245 7.56 6.11 -9.06
C THR A 245 6.57 7.24 -9.27
N ALA A 246 5.91 7.66 -8.21
CA ALA A 246 5.11 8.87 -8.15
C ALA A 246 5.56 9.69 -6.95
N ALA A 247 5.88 10.96 -7.17
CA ALA A 247 6.27 11.89 -6.12
C ALA A 247 5.33 13.09 -6.11
N ASP A 248 4.93 13.55 -4.92
CA ASP A 248 4.13 14.76 -4.74
C ASP A 248 5.01 16.02 -4.61
N ARG A 249 4.37 17.15 -4.33
CA ARG A 249 5.05 18.45 -4.14
C ARG A 249 5.83 18.54 -2.83
N ALA A 250 5.46 17.75 -1.82
CA ALA A 250 6.19 17.69 -0.55
C ALA A 250 7.41 16.78 -0.62
N GLY A 251 7.52 15.97 -1.68
CA GLY A 251 8.58 14.98 -1.88
C GLY A 251 8.28 13.64 -1.22
N ASN A 252 7.00 13.35 -0.87
CA ASN A 252 6.60 11.99 -0.54
C ASN A 252 6.57 11.16 -1.82
N GLU A 253 6.98 9.90 -1.73
CA GLU A 253 7.13 9.04 -2.91
C GLU A 253 6.43 7.70 -2.70
N THR A 254 5.71 7.27 -3.72
CA THR A 254 5.19 5.90 -3.88
C THR A 254 5.88 5.24 -5.05
N GLN A 255 6.19 3.95 -4.92
CA GLN A 255 6.81 3.18 -5.99
C GLN A 255 6.07 1.87 -6.25
N THR A 256 6.12 1.42 -7.50
CA THR A 256 5.64 0.10 -7.91
C THR A 256 6.55 -0.50 -8.97
N TYR A 257 6.47 -1.81 -9.17
CA TYR A 257 7.29 -2.52 -10.15
C TYR A 257 6.40 -3.32 -11.09
N LEU A 258 6.69 -3.26 -12.38
CA LEU A 258 6.06 -4.08 -13.41
C LEU A 258 6.99 -5.22 -13.79
N VAL A 259 6.55 -6.43 -13.52
CA VAL A 259 7.24 -7.66 -13.96
C VAL A 259 7.09 -7.77 -15.48
N SER A 260 8.18 -8.03 -16.18
CA SER A 260 8.22 -8.15 -17.65
C SER A 260 7.93 -9.58 -18.15
N GLN A 261 7.59 -10.51 -17.25
CA GLN A 261 7.07 -11.83 -17.62
C GLN A 261 5.61 -11.73 -18.09
N LYS A 262 5.24 -12.64 -19.00
CA LYS A 262 3.85 -12.80 -19.42
C LYS A 262 3.05 -13.45 -18.30
N LEU A 263 1.90 -12.88 -17.98
CA LEU A 263 0.95 -13.48 -17.04
C LEU A 263 0.48 -14.83 -17.59
N THR A 264 0.44 -15.83 -16.73
CA THR A 264 -0.03 -17.19 -17.07
C THR A 264 -1.34 -17.43 -16.35
N ASP A 265 -2.34 -17.93 -17.06
CA ASP A 265 -3.58 -18.47 -16.47
C ASP A 265 -3.23 -19.80 -15.79
N ALA A 266 -2.65 -19.74 -14.60
CA ALA A 266 -2.17 -20.90 -13.88
C ALA A 266 -3.33 -21.74 -13.33
N LYS A 267 -3.33 -23.03 -13.68
CA LYS A 267 -4.17 -24.08 -13.10
C LYS A 267 -3.22 -25.07 -12.44
N GLY A 268 -3.21 -25.14 -11.12
CA GLY A 268 -2.17 -25.87 -10.43
C GLY A 268 -2.63 -26.59 -9.18
N VAL A 269 -1.68 -27.29 -8.59
CA VAL A 269 -1.84 -28.01 -7.33
C VAL A 269 -0.69 -27.68 -6.39
N HIS A 270 -0.95 -27.81 -5.08
CA HIS A 270 0.05 -27.69 -4.03
C HIS A 270 0.95 -28.92 -3.99
N VAL A 271 2.23 -28.71 -3.68
CA VAL A 271 3.25 -29.74 -3.50
C VAL A 271 4.03 -29.43 -2.21
N SER A 272 3.92 -30.30 -1.23
CA SER A 272 4.65 -30.15 0.04
C SER A 272 6.15 -30.35 -0.13
N ILE A 273 6.96 -29.90 0.87
CA ILE A 273 8.41 -30.13 0.92
C ILE A 273 8.73 -31.63 0.74
N THR A 274 7.96 -32.51 1.39
CA THR A 274 8.17 -33.96 1.35
C THR A 274 8.00 -34.53 -0.06
N ILE A 275 6.95 -34.11 -0.75
CA ILE A 275 6.68 -34.55 -2.14
C ILE A 275 7.75 -33.98 -3.08
N ALA A 276 8.09 -32.69 -2.94
CA ALA A 276 9.11 -32.05 -3.78
C ALA A 276 10.51 -32.68 -3.62
N ALA A 277 10.84 -33.17 -2.42
CA ALA A 277 12.08 -33.85 -2.09
C ALA A 277 12.13 -35.30 -2.60
N SER A 278 10.95 -35.90 -2.82
CA SER A 278 10.86 -37.28 -3.35
C SER A 278 10.92 -37.30 -4.88
N GLY A 279 11.97 -37.87 -5.44
CA GLY A 279 12.09 -38.00 -6.90
C GLY A 279 10.89 -38.67 -7.56
N THR A 280 10.36 -39.73 -6.92
CA THR A 280 9.23 -40.52 -7.43
C THR A 280 7.90 -39.79 -7.29
N ASP A 281 7.65 -39.14 -6.14
CA ASP A 281 6.37 -38.45 -5.90
C ASP A 281 6.28 -37.14 -6.69
N MET A 282 7.40 -36.45 -6.84
CA MET A 282 7.47 -35.29 -7.73
C MET A 282 7.21 -35.66 -9.19
N GLU A 283 7.65 -36.85 -9.66
CA GLU A 283 7.29 -37.33 -11.00
C GLU A 283 5.80 -37.61 -11.15
N LYS A 284 5.13 -38.10 -10.11
CA LYS A 284 3.66 -38.26 -10.14
C LYS A 284 2.97 -36.91 -10.32
N MET A 285 3.45 -35.85 -9.64
CA MET A 285 2.90 -34.48 -9.79
C MET A 285 3.14 -33.94 -11.21
N ILE A 286 4.35 -34.08 -11.74
CA ILE A 286 4.69 -33.71 -13.12
C ILE A 286 3.83 -34.47 -14.12
N SER A 287 3.67 -35.78 -13.92
CA SER A 287 2.82 -36.61 -14.76
C SER A 287 1.34 -36.21 -14.69
N LEU A 288 0.84 -35.87 -13.52
CA LEU A 288 -0.53 -35.36 -13.34
C LEU A 288 -0.75 -34.07 -14.18
N VAL A 289 0.19 -33.12 -14.14
CA VAL A 289 0.17 -31.93 -14.99
C VAL A 289 0.19 -32.30 -16.48
N GLY A 290 0.97 -33.30 -16.86
CA GLY A 290 1.08 -33.74 -18.26
C GLY A 290 -0.20 -34.37 -18.82
N ARG A 291 -1.00 -35.03 -17.96
CA ARG A 291 -2.24 -35.74 -18.35
C ARG A 291 -3.51 -34.88 -18.28
N THR A 292 -3.46 -33.76 -17.57
CA THR A 292 -4.64 -32.96 -17.25
C THR A 292 -4.53 -31.52 -17.73
N GLU A 293 -5.59 -30.72 -17.49
CA GLU A 293 -5.62 -29.28 -17.77
C GLU A 293 -4.67 -28.44 -16.91
N LEU A 294 -3.98 -29.06 -15.95
CA LEU A 294 -3.00 -28.39 -15.10
C LEU A 294 -1.81 -27.88 -15.91
N ASN A 295 -1.23 -26.78 -15.46
CA ASN A 295 -0.05 -26.18 -16.07
C ASN A 295 0.90 -25.54 -15.05
N ALA A 296 0.62 -25.69 -13.76
CA ALA A 296 1.38 -25.11 -12.67
C ALA A 296 1.55 -26.08 -11.51
N LEU A 297 2.63 -25.92 -10.78
CA LEU A 297 2.85 -26.51 -9.46
C LEU A 297 3.24 -25.42 -8.49
N GLU A 298 2.59 -25.39 -7.36
CA GLU A 298 2.98 -24.56 -6.23
C GLU A 298 3.70 -25.43 -5.22
N VAL A 299 4.91 -25.05 -4.86
CA VAL A 299 5.82 -25.87 -4.06
C VAL A 299 6.16 -25.16 -2.77
N ASP A 300 5.97 -25.85 -1.63
CA ASP A 300 6.46 -25.37 -0.35
C ASP A 300 7.98 -25.29 -0.32
N LEU A 301 8.50 -24.09 -0.13
CA LEU A 301 9.92 -23.88 0.19
C LEU A 301 10.14 -23.58 1.67
N LYS A 302 9.15 -23.02 2.35
CA LYS A 302 9.09 -22.86 3.80
C LYS A 302 7.65 -23.12 4.25
N ASP A 303 7.48 -24.16 5.07
CA ASP A 303 6.18 -24.65 5.55
C ASP A 303 5.72 -23.95 6.85
N GLU A 304 4.52 -24.31 7.33
CA GLU A 304 3.92 -23.78 8.57
C GLU A 304 4.57 -24.31 9.87
N TRP A 305 5.52 -25.22 9.76
CA TRP A 305 6.35 -25.68 10.87
C TRP A 305 7.67 -24.93 10.95
N GLY A 306 7.95 -24.02 10.00
CA GLY A 306 9.20 -23.26 9.88
C GLY A 306 10.34 -24.10 9.28
N GLN A 307 10.03 -25.23 8.61
CA GLN A 307 11.01 -26.02 7.89
C GLN A 307 11.24 -25.41 6.49
N ILE A 308 12.51 -25.20 6.14
CA ILE A 308 12.95 -24.80 4.81
C ILE A 308 13.47 -26.05 4.09
N GLY A 309 12.90 -26.34 2.91
CA GLY A 309 13.15 -27.59 2.19
C GLY A 309 14.51 -27.68 1.49
N PHE A 310 15.32 -26.64 1.52
CA PHE A 310 16.59 -26.54 0.79
C PHE A 310 17.68 -25.86 1.64
N LEU A 311 18.94 -26.00 1.23
CA LEU A 311 20.05 -25.30 1.87
C LEU A 311 19.95 -23.79 1.61
N LEU A 312 19.70 -23.04 2.66
CA LEU A 312 19.61 -21.57 2.61
C LEU A 312 20.90 -20.96 3.15
N ASP A 313 21.52 -20.08 2.36
CA ASP A 313 22.66 -19.27 2.83
C ASP A 313 22.17 -18.09 3.67
N ASN A 314 21.83 -18.41 4.92
CA ASN A 314 21.37 -17.46 5.93
C ASN A 314 21.83 -17.94 7.31
N ASP A 315 22.54 -17.11 8.04
CA ASP A 315 23.16 -17.49 9.32
C ASP A 315 22.13 -17.86 10.39
N LEU A 316 20.98 -17.18 10.40
CA LEU A 316 19.90 -17.49 11.34
C LEU A 316 19.29 -18.86 11.02
N ALA A 317 19.01 -19.16 9.75
CA ALA A 317 18.48 -20.44 9.31
C ALA A 317 19.45 -21.60 9.65
N LYS A 318 20.74 -21.41 9.43
CA LYS A 318 21.79 -22.37 9.80
C LYS A 318 21.84 -22.60 11.30
N LYS A 319 21.84 -21.52 12.10
CA LYS A 319 21.91 -21.55 13.58
C LYS A 319 20.74 -22.29 14.20
N ILE A 320 19.52 -22.09 13.69
CA ILE A 320 18.31 -22.73 14.24
C ILE A 320 18.00 -24.09 13.59
N GLY A 321 18.77 -24.48 12.59
CA GLY A 321 18.58 -25.74 11.86
C GLY A 321 17.25 -25.80 11.09
N SER A 322 16.75 -24.69 10.56
CA SER A 322 15.49 -24.65 9.79
C SER A 322 15.66 -25.11 8.35
N ALA A 323 16.83 -24.92 7.77
CA ALA A 323 17.14 -25.33 6.41
C ALA A 323 17.57 -26.80 6.35
N SER A 324 17.20 -27.48 5.29
CA SER A 324 17.54 -28.89 5.00
C SER A 324 18.07 -29.01 3.57
N ASP A 325 18.76 -30.09 3.27
CA ASP A 325 19.24 -30.40 1.90
C ASP A 325 18.29 -31.38 1.16
N ASN A 326 16.99 -31.19 1.34
CA ASN A 326 16.00 -32.09 0.77
C ASN A 326 15.67 -31.76 -0.69
N ILE A 327 15.70 -30.47 -1.04
CA ILE A 327 15.35 -29.97 -2.37
C ILE A 327 16.55 -29.27 -2.99
N GLN A 328 16.94 -29.71 -4.20
CA GLN A 328 17.89 -29.00 -5.04
C GLN A 328 17.13 -28.02 -5.93
N LEU A 329 17.08 -26.74 -5.53
CA LEU A 329 16.17 -25.74 -6.12
C LEU A 329 16.32 -25.60 -7.63
N GLU A 330 17.54 -25.45 -8.11
CA GLU A 330 17.82 -25.24 -9.53
C GLU A 330 17.40 -26.46 -10.35
N ALA A 331 17.70 -27.67 -9.87
CA ALA A 331 17.32 -28.92 -10.53
C ALA A 331 15.77 -29.08 -10.57
N LEU A 332 15.09 -28.73 -9.48
CA LEU A 332 13.63 -28.76 -9.41
C LEU A 332 13.02 -27.80 -10.44
N VAL A 333 13.51 -26.56 -10.47
CA VAL A 333 13.02 -25.54 -11.41
C VAL A 333 13.30 -25.93 -12.86
N ASP A 334 14.48 -26.45 -13.17
CA ASP A 334 14.83 -26.90 -14.51
C ASP A 334 13.96 -28.07 -14.96
N ARG A 335 13.64 -28.98 -14.06
CA ARG A 335 12.72 -30.12 -14.32
C ARG A 335 11.29 -29.60 -14.61
N MET A 336 10.75 -28.69 -13.80
CA MET A 336 9.46 -28.08 -14.08
C MET A 336 9.46 -27.32 -15.42
N ARG A 337 10.52 -26.57 -15.69
CA ARG A 337 10.68 -25.81 -16.95
C ARG A 337 10.75 -26.73 -18.17
N PHE A 338 11.45 -27.86 -18.05
CA PHE A 338 11.52 -28.89 -19.12
C PHE A 338 10.14 -29.38 -19.52
N HIS A 339 9.23 -29.52 -18.55
CA HIS A 339 7.83 -29.92 -18.76
C HIS A 339 6.87 -28.75 -19.01
N ASN A 340 7.37 -27.52 -19.23
CA ASN A 340 6.58 -26.29 -19.40
C ASN A 340 5.62 -26.02 -18.24
N ILE A 341 5.99 -26.36 -17.02
CA ILE A 341 5.21 -26.14 -15.81
C ILE A 341 5.54 -24.77 -15.23
N TYR A 342 4.51 -23.96 -14.98
CA TYR A 342 4.63 -22.71 -14.26
C TYR A 342 4.91 -22.97 -12.79
N SER A 343 6.05 -22.47 -12.29
CA SER A 343 6.53 -22.75 -10.94
C SER A 343 6.20 -21.62 -9.97
N ILE A 344 5.46 -21.94 -8.93
CA ILE A 344 5.14 -21.06 -7.82
C ILE A 344 5.84 -21.59 -6.58
N CYS A 345 6.60 -20.76 -5.84
CA CYS A 345 7.10 -21.15 -4.53
C CYS A 345 6.24 -20.55 -3.43
N ARG A 346 5.81 -21.38 -2.48
CA ARG A 346 5.08 -20.95 -1.29
C ARG A 346 6.03 -20.75 -0.11
N ILE A 347 5.82 -19.64 0.60
CA ILE A 347 6.59 -19.26 1.79
C ILE A 347 5.60 -18.88 2.89
N VAL A 348 5.53 -19.69 3.93
CA VAL A 348 4.77 -19.39 5.14
C VAL A 348 5.49 -18.29 5.92
N SER A 349 4.85 -17.12 6.07
CA SER A 349 5.53 -15.89 6.51
C SER A 349 5.63 -15.76 8.03
N PHE A 350 4.50 -15.57 8.70
CA PHE A 350 4.48 -15.20 10.13
C PHE A 350 4.07 -16.36 11.06
N LYS A 351 3.77 -17.54 10.53
CA LYS A 351 3.62 -18.76 11.32
C LYS A 351 4.89 -19.60 11.20
N ASP A 352 5.70 -19.63 12.23
CA ASP A 352 7.00 -20.31 12.24
C ASP A 352 7.38 -20.71 13.67
N PRO A 353 6.93 -21.88 14.14
CA PRO A 353 7.24 -22.35 15.47
C PRO A 353 8.71 -22.68 15.68
N LYS A 354 9.48 -22.92 14.61
CA LYS A 354 10.90 -23.24 14.71
C LYS A 354 11.71 -21.98 15.02
N LEU A 355 11.47 -20.90 14.30
CA LEU A 355 12.11 -19.62 14.58
C LEU A 355 11.58 -19.04 15.90
N GLY A 356 10.28 -19.08 16.16
CA GLY A 356 9.69 -18.53 17.38
C GLY A 356 10.20 -19.21 18.66
N LYS A 357 10.47 -20.50 18.64
CA LYS A 357 11.09 -21.22 19.77
C LYS A 357 12.58 -20.88 19.94
N ALA A 358 13.30 -20.73 18.83
CA ALA A 358 14.72 -20.43 18.86
C ALA A 358 15.02 -18.97 19.18
N ARG A 359 14.10 -18.06 18.82
CA ARG A 359 14.17 -16.61 19.00
C ARG A 359 12.85 -16.08 19.58
N PRO A 360 12.60 -16.32 20.89
CA PRO A 360 11.38 -15.85 21.55
C PRO A 360 11.17 -14.34 21.45
N ASP A 361 12.22 -13.56 21.31
CA ASP A 361 12.20 -12.11 21.09
C ASP A 361 11.56 -11.70 19.76
N LEU A 362 11.54 -12.59 18.76
CA LEU A 362 10.88 -12.40 17.47
C LEU A 362 9.45 -12.98 17.44
N ALA A 363 9.04 -13.67 18.48
CA ALA A 363 7.71 -14.27 18.57
C ALA A 363 6.69 -13.33 19.22
N VAL A 364 5.42 -13.54 18.87
CA VAL A 364 4.30 -12.89 19.59
C VAL A 364 4.33 -13.31 21.05
N GLN A 365 4.26 -12.34 21.95
CA GLN A 365 4.28 -12.54 23.41
C GLN A 365 2.86 -12.63 23.96
N ASP A 366 2.72 -13.24 25.15
CA ASP A 366 1.46 -13.29 25.89
C ASP A 366 1.47 -12.21 26.97
N LYS A 367 0.45 -11.36 27.04
CA LYS A 367 0.28 -10.33 28.09
C LYS A 367 0.32 -10.89 29.51
N ARG A 368 0.11 -12.20 29.66
CA ARG A 368 0.15 -12.92 30.93
C ARG A 368 1.55 -13.46 31.27
N GLY A 369 2.48 -13.28 30.34
CA GLY A 369 3.87 -13.70 30.47
C GLY A 369 4.25 -14.84 29.50
N GLY A 370 5.48 -14.77 28.99
CA GLY A 370 6.02 -15.74 28.03
C GLY A 370 5.54 -15.55 26.61
N VAL A 371 5.77 -16.57 25.78
CA VAL A 371 5.45 -16.54 24.33
C VAL A 371 4.02 -17.02 24.10
N TRP A 372 3.27 -16.26 23.32
CA TRP A 372 1.89 -16.59 22.98
C TRP A 372 1.79 -17.81 22.03
N GLY A 373 0.73 -18.62 22.21
CA GLY A 373 0.43 -19.71 21.27
C GLY A 373 1.54 -20.76 21.12
N LYS A 374 2.38 -21.01 22.15
CA LYS A 374 3.52 -21.93 22.11
C LYS A 374 4.57 -21.56 21.04
N ALA A 375 4.79 -20.27 20.83
CA ALA A 375 5.74 -19.73 19.86
C ALA A 375 5.42 -20.07 18.40
N GLN A 376 4.17 -20.30 18.04
CA GLN A 376 3.80 -20.62 16.67
C GLN A 376 3.82 -19.39 15.74
N TRP A 377 3.67 -18.19 16.29
CA TRP A 377 3.56 -16.95 15.55
C TRP A 377 4.71 -16.02 15.82
N LEU A 378 5.27 -15.49 14.76
CA LEU A 378 6.26 -14.43 14.79
C LEU A 378 5.58 -13.06 14.81
N ASP A 379 6.30 -12.07 15.34
CA ASP A 379 5.84 -10.68 15.36
C ASP A 379 5.90 -10.05 13.96
N PRO A 380 4.76 -9.72 13.32
CA PRO A 380 4.77 -9.15 11.97
C PRO A 380 5.40 -7.75 11.88
N TYR A 381 5.55 -7.04 12.99
CA TYR A 381 6.25 -5.76 13.03
C TYR A 381 7.77 -5.89 12.89
N SER A 382 8.33 -7.09 13.18
CA SER A 382 9.76 -7.32 13.18
C SER A 382 10.37 -7.32 11.79
N LYS A 383 11.29 -6.38 11.57
CA LYS A 383 12.04 -6.30 10.31
C LYS A 383 12.98 -7.50 10.10
N GLU A 384 13.50 -8.07 11.20
CA GLU A 384 14.34 -9.27 11.13
C GLU A 384 13.55 -10.49 10.63
N VAL A 385 12.27 -10.62 11.04
CA VAL A 385 11.35 -11.64 10.51
C VAL A 385 11.10 -11.42 9.00
N TRP A 386 10.95 -10.16 8.58
CA TRP A 386 10.81 -9.85 7.16
C TRP A 386 12.04 -10.28 6.37
N ASP A 387 13.23 -9.93 6.85
CA ASP A 387 14.50 -10.25 6.18
C ASP A 387 14.74 -11.76 6.11
N TYR A 388 14.35 -12.51 7.15
CA TYR A 388 14.41 -13.97 7.16
C TYR A 388 13.53 -14.61 6.07
N ASN A 389 12.28 -14.18 5.93
CA ASN A 389 11.39 -14.65 4.86
C ASN A 389 11.89 -14.21 3.48
N MET A 390 12.46 -13.00 3.38
CA MET A 390 13.02 -12.52 2.13
C MET A 390 14.27 -13.29 1.68
N ALA A 391 15.06 -13.83 2.61
CA ALA A 391 16.19 -14.69 2.24
C ALA A 391 15.70 -15.94 1.47
N VAL A 392 14.61 -16.58 1.92
CA VAL A 392 13.98 -17.72 1.21
C VAL A 392 13.44 -17.27 -0.15
N ALA A 393 12.73 -16.15 -0.19
CA ALA A 393 12.12 -15.62 -1.43
C ALA A 393 13.19 -15.28 -2.50
N ILE A 394 14.29 -14.67 -2.09
CA ILE A 394 15.39 -14.30 -2.98
C ILE A 394 16.09 -15.57 -3.51
N ALA A 395 16.27 -16.60 -2.67
CA ALA A 395 16.85 -17.87 -3.11
C ALA A 395 15.97 -18.54 -4.18
N ALA A 396 14.67 -18.62 -3.96
CA ALA A 396 13.71 -19.13 -4.94
C ALA A 396 13.74 -18.33 -6.27
N ALA A 397 13.76 -17.01 -6.18
CA ALA A 397 13.82 -16.14 -7.34
C ALA A 397 15.14 -16.33 -8.14
N LYS A 398 16.27 -16.50 -7.46
CA LYS A 398 17.58 -16.79 -8.08
C LYS A 398 17.59 -18.15 -8.77
N ALA A 399 16.97 -19.18 -8.18
CA ALA A 399 16.82 -20.50 -8.77
C ALA A 399 15.91 -20.48 -10.02
N GLY A 400 15.11 -19.44 -10.20
CA GLY A 400 14.31 -19.23 -11.41
C GLY A 400 12.84 -19.64 -11.29
N PHE A 401 12.27 -19.68 -10.10
CA PHE A 401 10.83 -19.77 -9.93
C PHE A 401 10.14 -18.62 -10.65
N ASN A 402 8.96 -18.88 -11.21
CA ASN A 402 8.19 -17.86 -11.91
C ASN A 402 7.49 -16.89 -10.95
N GLU A 403 7.15 -17.38 -9.76
CA GLU A 403 6.35 -16.64 -8.77
C GLU A 403 6.75 -16.98 -7.34
N VAL A 404 6.73 -15.97 -6.48
CA VAL A 404 6.82 -16.07 -5.02
C VAL A 404 5.45 -15.80 -4.43
N GLN A 405 4.90 -16.77 -3.70
CA GLN A 405 3.64 -16.70 -3.02
C GLN A 405 3.85 -16.70 -1.51
N PHE A 406 3.40 -15.64 -0.83
CA PHE A 406 3.41 -15.56 0.63
C PHE A 406 2.10 -16.07 1.20
N ASP A 407 2.22 -17.03 2.12
CA ASP A 407 1.11 -17.53 2.93
C ASP A 407 1.31 -17.16 4.40
N TYR A 408 0.25 -17.24 5.21
CA TYR A 408 0.24 -16.74 6.59
C TYR A 408 0.81 -15.32 6.69
N VAL A 409 0.59 -14.52 5.67
CA VAL A 409 0.95 -13.11 5.59
C VAL A 409 -0.14 -12.30 6.30
N ARG A 410 -0.19 -12.50 7.62
CA ARG A 410 -1.24 -11.99 8.49
C ARG A 410 -0.86 -12.09 9.96
N PHE A 411 -1.60 -11.41 10.79
CA PHE A 411 -1.56 -11.56 12.24
C PHE A 411 -2.24 -12.86 12.70
N PRO A 412 -1.99 -13.33 13.94
CA PRO A 412 -2.65 -14.51 14.50
C PRO A 412 -4.18 -14.41 14.45
N SER A 413 -4.83 -15.51 14.15
CA SER A 413 -6.29 -15.66 14.28
C SER A 413 -6.69 -16.83 15.15
N ASP A 414 -5.72 -17.60 15.67
CA ASP A 414 -5.95 -18.80 16.46
C ASP A 414 -6.03 -18.42 17.94
N GLY A 415 -6.97 -19.03 18.68
CA GLY A 415 -7.11 -18.80 20.12
C GLY A 415 -7.59 -17.39 20.49
N ASP A 416 -7.32 -16.98 21.75
CA ASP A 416 -7.72 -15.64 22.24
C ASP A 416 -6.62 -14.62 21.93
N THR A 417 -6.76 -13.95 20.80
CA THR A 417 -5.80 -12.96 20.32
C THR A 417 -5.76 -11.67 21.15
N SER A 418 -6.69 -11.47 22.08
CA SER A 418 -6.67 -10.31 22.98
C SER A 418 -5.46 -10.30 23.92
N TYR A 419 -4.84 -11.45 24.12
CA TYR A 419 -3.60 -11.60 24.88
C TYR A 419 -2.33 -11.42 24.07
N CYS A 420 -2.41 -11.27 22.74
CA CYS A 420 -1.23 -11.02 21.92
C CYS A 420 -0.57 -9.68 22.28
N LEU A 421 0.74 -9.74 22.42
CA LEU A 421 1.63 -8.59 22.60
C LEU A 421 2.73 -8.68 21.54
N TYR A 422 2.94 -7.62 20.81
CA TYR A 422 3.92 -7.55 19.74
C TYR A 422 5.13 -6.74 20.19
N PRO A 423 6.28 -7.38 20.46
CA PRO A 423 7.46 -6.71 21.02
C PRO A 423 8.00 -5.56 20.15
N HIS A 424 7.81 -5.64 18.84
CA HIS A 424 8.29 -4.65 17.87
C HIS A 424 7.18 -3.70 17.39
N GLN A 425 6.02 -3.68 18.07
CA GLN A 425 4.89 -2.84 17.69
C GLN A 425 5.28 -1.36 17.67
N ASP A 426 4.96 -0.72 16.57
CA ASP A 426 5.06 0.74 16.40
C ASP A 426 3.67 1.38 16.23
N SER A 427 3.59 2.56 15.63
CA SER A 427 2.32 3.28 15.45
C SER A 427 1.47 2.77 14.28
N ARG A 428 1.99 1.84 13.46
CA ARG A 428 1.26 1.28 12.31
C ARG A 428 0.14 0.35 12.78
N LYS A 429 -0.96 0.35 12.03
CA LYS A 429 -2.02 -0.64 12.19
C LYS A 429 -1.63 -1.98 11.56
N PRO A 430 -2.31 -3.09 11.93
CA PRO A 430 -2.00 -4.40 11.35
C PRO A 430 -2.04 -4.45 9.81
N ASP A 431 -3.01 -3.82 9.18
CA ASP A 431 -3.12 -3.72 7.72
C ASP A 431 -1.94 -2.94 7.09
N GLU A 432 -1.51 -1.84 7.72
CA GLU A 432 -0.34 -1.06 7.30
C GLU A 432 0.97 -1.86 7.42
N VAL A 433 1.06 -2.77 8.40
CA VAL A 433 2.23 -3.65 8.57
C VAL A 433 2.28 -4.70 7.47
N ILE A 434 1.17 -5.35 7.17
CA ILE A 434 1.11 -6.35 6.09
C ILE A 434 1.33 -5.70 4.73
N ASP A 435 0.72 -4.54 4.47
CA ASP A 435 0.99 -3.73 3.27
C ASP A 435 2.48 -3.38 3.16
N GLY A 436 3.08 -2.94 4.26
CA GLY A 436 4.50 -2.62 4.35
C GLY A 436 5.42 -3.81 4.07
N PHE A 437 5.09 -5.00 4.58
CA PHE A 437 5.83 -6.23 4.26
C PHE A 437 5.77 -6.58 2.78
N LEU A 438 4.58 -6.51 2.16
CA LEU A 438 4.43 -6.81 0.73
C LEU A 438 5.10 -5.75 -0.15
N ALA A 439 5.06 -4.49 0.24
CA ALA A 439 5.82 -3.43 -0.43
C ALA A 439 7.33 -3.68 -0.36
N TYR A 440 7.83 -4.08 0.81
CA TYR A 440 9.22 -4.47 1.01
C TYR A 440 9.62 -5.70 0.17
N ALA A 441 8.77 -6.72 0.14
CA ALA A 441 8.98 -7.89 -0.71
C ALA A 441 9.05 -7.51 -2.19
N ARG A 442 8.15 -6.65 -2.67
CA ARG A 442 8.16 -6.13 -4.03
C ARG A 442 9.46 -5.39 -4.35
N GLU A 443 9.97 -4.58 -3.44
CA GLU A 443 11.23 -3.87 -3.61
C GLU A 443 12.42 -4.84 -3.68
N LYS A 444 12.54 -5.78 -2.75
CA LYS A 444 13.64 -6.74 -2.71
C LYS A 444 13.65 -7.70 -3.89
N LEU A 445 12.48 -8.09 -4.37
CA LEU A 445 12.34 -8.99 -5.52
C LEU A 445 12.40 -8.27 -6.88
N ALA A 446 12.43 -6.95 -6.91
CA ALA A 446 12.41 -6.15 -8.13
C ALA A 446 13.51 -6.50 -9.13
N ALA A 447 14.69 -6.91 -8.63
CA ALA A 447 15.82 -7.29 -9.49
C ALA A 447 15.65 -8.66 -10.17
N TYR A 448 14.69 -9.50 -9.71
CA TYR A 448 14.60 -10.92 -10.09
C TYR A 448 13.45 -11.24 -11.04
N ASN A 449 12.70 -10.28 -11.51
CA ASN A 449 11.62 -10.49 -12.49
C ASN A 449 10.67 -11.68 -12.17
N VAL A 450 10.33 -11.86 -10.91
CA VAL A 450 9.35 -12.84 -10.44
C VAL A 450 8.01 -12.18 -10.17
N PHE A 451 6.91 -12.90 -10.35
CA PHE A 451 5.61 -12.47 -9.86
C PHE A 451 5.55 -12.60 -8.34
N LEU A 452 4.74 -11.78 -7.73
CA LEU A 452 4.47 -11.78 -6.30
C LEU A 452 2.98 -12.06 -6.08
N SER A 453 2.67 -13.02 -5.22
CA SER A 453 1.29 -13.31 -4.83
C SER A 453 1.14 -13.47 -3.32
N ALA A 454 -0.08 -13.36 -2.83
CA ALA A 454 -0.42 -13.53 -1.43
C ALA A 454 -1.68 -14.38 -1.24
N ASN A 455 -1.62 -15.31 -0.28
CA ASN A 455 -2.77 -16.08 0.17
C ASN A 455 -3.58 -15.27 1.19
N LEU A 456 -4.88 -15.18 0.97
CA LEU A 456 -5.80 -14.48 1.87
C LEU A 456 -6.90 -15.41 2.36
N PHE A 457 -7.43 -15.14 3.53
CA PHE A 457 -8.64 -15.84 3.98
C PHE A 457 -9.81 -15.55 3.03
N GLY A 458 -10.57 -16.60 2.69
CA GLY A 458 -11.74 -16.47 1.83
C GLY A 458 -12.80 -15.50 2.36
N LEU A 459 -12.92 -15.38 3.68
CA LEU A 459 -13.86 -14.49 4.36
C LEU A 459 -13.47 -13.00 4.34
N THR A 460 -12.23 -12.65 3.99
CA THR A 460 -11.79 -11.25 3.92
C THR A 460 -12.54 -10.43 2.88
N ALA A 461 -13.13 -11.09 1.87
CA ALA A 461 -13.93 -10.39 0.87
C ALA A 461 -15.32 -10.00 1.37
N SER A 462 -15.94 -10.79 2.24
CA SER A 462 -17.25 -10.50 2.84
C SER A 462 -17.15 -9.62 4.09
N ASP A 463 -15.98 -9.49 4.68
CA ASP A 463 -15.68 -8.56 5.78
C ASP A 463 -15.49 -7.12 5.28
N GLN A 464 -15.87 -6.12 6.09
CA GLN A 464 -15.72 -4.71 5.75
C GLN A 464 -14.34 -4.14 6.08
N GLY A 465 -13.53 -4.89 6.83
CA GLY A 465 -12.19 -4.50 7.26
C GLY A 465 -11.12 -5.50 6.82
N ASP A 466 -10.19 -5.74 7.71
CA ASP A 466 -9.04 -6.64 7.57
C ASP A 466 -9.19 -7.94 8.39
N MET A 467 -10.40 -8.22 8.90
CA MET A 467 -10.72 -9.31 9.85
C MET A 467 -9.89 -9.25 11.15
N ASN A 468 -9.31 -8.10 11.49
CA ASN A 468 -8.34 -7.91 12.57
C ASN A 468 -7.09 -8.81 12.44
N ILE A 469 -6.73 -9.19 11.22
CA ILE A 469 -5.54 -9.99 10.91
C ILE A 469 -4.58 -9.27 9.95
N GLY A 470 -4.87 -8.03 9.61
CA GLY A 470 -4.07 -7.21 8.71
C GLY A 470 -4.29 -7.50 7.22
N GLN A 471 -5.27 -8.33 6.85
CA GLN A 471 -5.53 -8.65 5.43
C GLN A 471 -6.57 -7.72 4.81
N ASN A 472 -6.19 -6.46 4.58
CA ASN A 472 -6.97 -5.55 3.74
C ASN A 472 -6.81 -5.93 2.27
N VAL A 473 -7.90 -6.41 1.65
CA VAL A 473 -7.87 -6.95 0.27
C VAL A 473 -7.49 -5.89 -0.75
N GLU A 474 -8.02 -4.68 -0.61
CA GLU A 474 -7.81 -3.56 -1.53
C GLU A 474 -6.35 -3.09 -1.52
N ASP A 475 -5.74 -2.99 -0.35
CA ASP A 475 -4.35 -2.57 -0.20
C ASP A 475 -3.40 -3.65 -0.72
N ILE A 476 -3.61 -4.91 -0.32
CA ILE A 476 -2.81 -6.04 -0.80
C ILE A 476 -2.88 -6.17 -2.31
N ALA A 477 -4.05 -5.96 -2.94
CA ALA A 477 -4.22 -6.01 -4.38
C ALA A 477 -3.38 -4.98 -5.15
N ASN A 478 -2.96 -3.91 -4.50
CA ASN A 478 -2.07 -2.91 -5.08
C ASN A 478 -0.58 -3.27 -4.93
N ARG A 479 -0.24 -4.28 -4.13
CA ARG A 479 1.15 -4.71 -3.85
C ARG A 479 1.57 -5.96 -4.61
N VAL A 480 0.62 -6.83 -4.96
CA VAL A 480 0.90 -8.14 -5.55
C VAL A 480 0.43 -8.24 -6.99
N ASP A 481 0.94 -9.24 -7.73
CA ASP A 481 0.48 -9.54 -9.09
C ASP A 481 -0.75 -10.46 -9.08
N TYR A 482 -0.88 -11.31 -8.02
CA TYR A 482 -2.04 -12.17 -7.84
C TYR A 482 -2.48 -12.19 -6.37
N ILE A 483 -3.79 -12.15 -6.16
CA ILE A 483 -4.43 -12.52 -4.91
C ILE A 483 -4.93 -13.95 -5.03
N SER A 484 -4.57 -14.79 -4.07
CA SER A 484 -4.98 -16.19 -3.99
C SER A 484 -5.83 -16.42 -2.74
N PRO A 485 -7.15 -16.13 -2.80
CA PRO A 485 -8.02 -16.36 -1.65
C PRO A 485 -8.26 -17.85 -1.43
N MET A 486 -8.22 -18.28 -0.17
CA MET A 486 -8.50 -19.65 0.27
C MET A 486 -10.02 -19.86 0.35
N VAL A 487 -10.63 -20.15 -0.80
CA VAL A 487 -12.09 -20.31 -0.92
C VAL A 487 -12.46 -21.78 -0.69
N TYR A 488 -12.19 -22.28 0.52
CA TYR A 488 -12.54 -23.65 0.90
C TYR A 488 -13.94 -23.68 1.51
N PRO A 489 -14.94 -24.32 0.89
CA PRO A 489 -16.29 -24.35 1.41
C PRO A 489 -16.40 -24.84 2.86
N SER A 490 -15.51 -25.77 3.27
CA SER A 490 -15.43 -26.24 4.66
C SER A 490 -15.04 -25.18 5.69
N HIS A 491 -14.45 -24.05 5.27
CA HIS A 491 -13.97 -22.97 6.14
C HIS A 491 -14.97 -21.81 6.26
N TYR A 492 -16.11 -21.90 5.58
CA TYR A 492 -17.20 -20.93 5.72
C TYR A 492 -18.15 -21.35 6.82
N ASN A 493 -18.62 -20.39 7.61
CA ASN A 493 -19.54 -20.67 8.71
C ASN A 493 -20.94 -21.00 8.20
N PRO A 494 -21.71 -21.88 8.90
CA PRO A 494 -23.13 -22.04 8.65
C PRO A 494 -23.84 -20.68 8.71
N GLY A 495 -24.62 -20.36 7.68
CA GLY A 495 -25.31 -19.08 7.53
C GLY A 495 -24.54 -18.05 6.68
N GLU A 496 -23.27 -18.29 6.38
CA GLU A 496 -22.51 -17.43 5.45
C GLU A 496 -23.19 -17.45 4.07
N TYR A 497 -23.34 -16.28 3.46
CA TYR A 497 -24.11 -16.10 2.21
C TYR A 497 -25.56 -16.64 2.24
N GLY A 498 -26.15 -16.85 3.43
CA GLY A 498 -27.46 -17.48 3.62
C GLY A 498 -27.48 -19.01 3.48
N ILE A 499 -26.29 -19.65 3.43
CA ILE A 499 -26.14 -21.09 3.19
C ILE A 499 -25.99 -21.82 4.52
N LYS A 500 -26.93 -22.75 4.83
CA LYS A 500 -26.88 -23.52 6.09
C LYS A 500 -25.69 -24.49 6.16
N SER A 501 -25.30 -25.06 5.03
CA SER A 501 -24.20 -26.03 4.93
C SER A 501 -23.26 -25.62 3.80
N PRO A 502 -22.29 -24.72 4.04
CA PRO A 502 -21.35 -24.25 3.02
C PRO A 502 -20.57 -25.38 2.35
N GLU A 503 -20.08 -26.34 3.14
CA GLU A 503 -19.25 -27.46 2.64
C GLU A 503 -20.00 -28.35 1.63
N ASN A 504 -21.33 -28.48 1.76
CA ASN A 504 -22.18 -29.19 0.80
C ASN A 504 -22.63 -28.33 -0.41
N ASN A 505 -22.22 -27.07 -0.47
CA ASN A 505 -22.61 -26.14 -1.53
C ASN A 505 -21.41 -25.45 -2.19
N PRO A 506 -20.39 -26.23 -2.67
CA PRO A 506 -19.11 -25.70 -3.09
C PRO A 506 -19.22 -24.67 -4.23
N SER A 507 -20.03 -24.94 -5.25
CA SER A 507 -20.25 -24.02 -6.38
C SER A 507 -20.78 -22.66 -5.94
N THR A 508 -21.75 -22.64 -5.00
CA THR A 508 -22.38 -21.40 -4.54
C THR A 508 -21.40 -20.58 -3.69
N ILE A 509 -20.67 -21.23 -2.78
CA ILE A 509 -19.66 -20.56 -1.94
C ILE A 509 -18.59 -19.92 -2.82
N VAL A 510 -18.01 -20.69 -3.74
CA VAL A 510 -16.99 -20.19 -4.67
C VAL A 510 -17.50 -19.02 -5.51
N SER A 511 -18.69 -19.15 -6.09
CA SER A 511 -19.26 -18.08 -6.93
C SER A 511 -19.46 -16.78 -6.17
N LYS A 512 -20.02 -16.84 -4.94
CA LYS A 512 -20.29 -15.65 -4.12
C LYS A 512 -19.00 -15.01 -3.61
N SER A 513 -18.07 -15.82 -3.09
CA SER A 513 -16.78 -15.34 -2.63
C SER A 513 -15.98 -14.64 -3.74
N LEU A 514 -15.92 -15.24 -4.93
CA LEU A 514 -15.22 -14.65 -6.06
C LEU A 514 -15.90 -13.36 -6.55
N ALA A 515 -17.22 -13.24 -6.46
CA ALA A 515 -17.92 -11.99 -6.78
C ALA A 515 -17.49 -10.85 -5.83
N ASP A 516 -17.39 -11.13 -4.52
CA ASP A 516 -16.95 -10.16 -3.53
C ASP A 516 -15.48 -9.77 -3.73
N PHE A 517 -14.57 -10.75 -3.95
CA PHE A 517 -13.18 -10.46 -4.27
C PHE A 517 -13.05 -9.59 -5.52
N LYS A 518 -13.76 -9.92 -6.61
CA LYS A 518 -13.75 -9.12 -7.85
C LYS A 518 -14.21 -7.69 -7.61
N LYS A 519 -15.19 -7.47 -6.75
CA LYS A 519 -15.64 -6.14 -6.38
C LYS A 519 -14.55 -5.37 -5.63
N LYS A 520 -13.93 -6.00 -4.62
CA LYS A 520 -12.87 -5.36 -3.81
C LYS A 520 -11.62 -5.02 -4.60
N ILE A 521 -11.18 -5.91 -5.49
CA ILE A 521 -9.97 -5.67 -6.30
C ILE A 521 -10.25 -4.89 -7.60
N SER A 522 -11.48 -4.41 -7.78
CA SER A 522 -11.83 -3.66 -9.01
C SER A 522 -10.96 -2.42 -9.15
N GLY A 523 -10.25 -2.33 -10.29
CA GLY A 523 -9.31 -1.23 -10.56
C GLY A 523 -7.89 -1.44 -10.04
N SER A 524 -7.61 -2.52 -9.29
CA SER A 524 -6.26 -2.91 -8.91
C SER A 524 -5.56 -3.68 -10.03
N PRO A 525 -4.21 -3.77 -10.01
CA PRO A 525 -3.46 -4.54 -11.00
C PRO A 525 -3.48 -6.06 -10.77
N ALA A 526 -3.90 -6.52 -9.59
CA ALA A 526 -3.80 -7.93 -9.23
C ALA A 526 -4.78 -8.82 -9.99
N GLY A 527 -4.30 -9.97 -10.45
CA GLY A 527 -5.13 -11.07 -10.91
C GLY A 527 -5.74 -11.85 -9.74
N LEU A 528 -6.91 -12.44 -9.93
CA LEU A 528 -7.57 -13.30 -8.95
C LEU A 528 -7.33 -14.77 -9.28
N ARG A 529 -6.76 -15.53 -8.34
CA ARG A 529 -6.46 -16.96 -8.46
C ARG A 529 -6.80 -17.68 -7.17
N PRO A 530 -8.04 -18.18 -7.02
CA PRO A 530 -8.47 -18.83 -5.79
C PRO A 530 -7.77 -20.17 -5.55
N TRP A 531 -7.56 -20.47 -4.29
CA TRP A 531 -7.37 -21.81 -3.79
C TRP A 531 -8.73 -22.50 -3.63
N LEU A 532 -8.87 -23.69 -4.17
CA LEU A 532 -10.06 -24.53 -4.12
C LEU A 532 -9.78 -25.77 -3.31
N GLN A 533 -10.81 -26.29 -2.64
CA GLN A 533 -10.71 -27.44 -1.75
C GLN A 533 -10.68 -28.76 -2.54
N ASP A 534 -9.68 -29.61 -2.28
CA ASP A 534 -9.64 -31.00 -2.73
C ASP A 534 -9.29 -31.96 -1.56
N PHE A 535 -9.77 -31.61 -0.36
CA PHE A 535 -9.55 -32.40 0.85
C PHE A 535 -10.87 -32.60 1.60
N THR A 536 -10.94 -33.71 2.37
CA THR A 536 -12.07 -34.02 3.26
C THR A 536 -11.83 -33.42 4.65
N LEU A 537 -12.77 -32.63 5.17
CA LEU A 537 -12.74 -32.15 6.55
C LEU A 537 -13.88 -32.73 7.40
N ARG A 538 -15.12 -32.35 7.13
CA ARG A 538 -16.33 -32.84 7.81
C ARG A 538 -17.23 -33.65 6.87
N VAL A 539 -17.20 -33.31 5.59
CA VAL A 539 -17.95 -33.98 4.53
C VAL A 539 -16.97 -34.64 3.60
N ALA A 540 -17.22 -35.87 3.19
CA ALA A 540 -16.40 -36.56 2.20
C ALA A 540 -16.43 -35.77 0.89
N TYR A 541 -15.27 -35.28 0.47
CA TYR A 541 -15.16 -34.43 -0.69
C TYR A 541 -14.96 -35.26 -1.95
N THR A 542 -15.88 -35.15 -2.87
CA THR A 542 -15.88 -35.97 -4.10
C THR A 542 -15.28 -35.22 -5.29
N PRO A 543 -14.82 -35.94 -6.35
CA PRO A 543 -14.38 -35.30 -7.59
C PRO A 543 -15.43 -34.36 -8.19
N ASP A 544 -16.72 -34.68 -8.08
CA ASP A 544 -17.79 -33.81 -8.56
C ASP A 544 -17.85 -32.47 -7.78
N MET A 545 -17.59 -32.50 -6.47
CA MET A 545 -17.52 -31.28 -5.65
C MET A 545 -16.30 -30.44 -6.01
N VAL A 546 -15.17 -31.05 -6.31
CA VAL A 546 -13.97 -30.36 -6.80
C VAL A 546 -14.27 -29.72 -8.17
N ARG A 547 -14.83 -30.48 -9.11
CA ARG A 547 -15.22 -29.98 -10.44
C ARG A 547 -16.20 -28.82 -10.33
N ALA A 548 -17.19 -28.91 -9.45
CA ALA A 548 -18.18 -27.85 -9.23
C ALA A 548 -17.53 -26.51 -8.79
N GLN A 549 -16.44 -26.54 -8.02
CA GLN A 549 -15.68 -25.34 -7.66
C GLN A 549 -14.91 -24.78 -8.87
N ILE A 550 -14.25 -25.63 -9.66
CA ILE A 550 -13.53 -25.23 -10.87
C ILE A 550 -14.51 -24.57 -11.85
N ASP A 551 -15.67 -25.18 -12.10
CA ASP A 551 -16.70 -24.65 -12.99
C ASP A 551 -17.25 -23.31 -12.49
N ALA A 552 -17.48 -23.17 -11.18
CA ALA A 552 -17.92 -21.92 -10.57
C ALA A 552 -16.87 -20.81 -10.75
N THR A 553 -15.59 -21.15 -10.64
CA THR A 553 -14.48 -20.22 -10.87
C THR A 553 -14.45 -19.75 -12.33
N GLN A 554 -14.58 -20.68 -13.28
CA GLN A 554 -14.60 -20.36 -14.72
C GLN A 554 -15.85 -19.54 -15.08
N LYS A 555 -17.03 -19.89 -14.57
CA LYS A 555 -18.27 -19.13 -14.76
C LYS A 555 -18.19 -17.71 -14.18
N ALA A 556 -17.44 -17.52 -13.11
CA ALA A 556 -17.13 -16.21 -12.59
C ALA A 556 -16.14 -15.41 -13.46
N GLY A 557 -15.66 -15.97 -14.58
CA GLY A 557 -14.70 -15.35 -15.50
C GLY A 557 -13.27 -15.34 -14.96
N VAL A 558 -12.96 -16.18 -13.99
CA VAL A 558 -11.60 -16.42 -13.46
C VAL A 558 -11.06 -17.69 -14.12
N LYS A 559 -9.97 -17.54 -14.90
CA LYS A 559 -9.41 -18.65 -15.70
C LYS A 559 -8.36 -19.47 -14.96
N GLN A 560 -7.94 -19.01 -13.80
CA GLN A 560 -6.83 -19.55 -13.01
C GLN A 560 -7.31 -19.96 -11.63
N TRP A 561 -6.73 -21.02 -11.09
CA TRP A 561 -7.06 -21.58 -9.79
C TRP A 561 -5.96 -22.54 -9.33
N LEU A 562 -5.93 -22.80 -8.03
CA LEU A 562 -5.06 -23.79 -7.42
C LEU A 562 -5.90 -24.75 -6.56
N LEU A 563 -5.60 -26.06 -6.58
CA LEU A 563 -6.19 -27.03 -5.67
C LEU A 563 -5.30 -27.24 -4.46
N TRP A 564 -5.91 -27.29 -3.30
CA TRP A 564 -5.27 -27.57 -2.03
C TRP A 564 -5.73 -28.92 -1.49
N ASP A 565 -4.77 -29.79 -1.23
CA ASP A 565 -4.89 -30.99 -0.42
C ASP A 565 -3.61 -31.12 0.43
N PRO A 566 -3.70 -31.24 1.78
CA PRO A 566 -2.52 -31.30 2.65
C PRO A 566 -1.69 -32.57 2.46
N GLU A 567 -2.30 -33.67 1.94
CA GLU A 567 -1.61 -34.92 1.61
C GLU A 567 -1.11 -34.94 0.17
N CYS A 568 -1.31 -33.87 -0.60
CA CYS A 568 -0.99 -33.76 -2.03
C CYS A 568 -1.59 -34.90 -2.88
N THR A 569 -2.81 -35.34 -2.54
CA THR A 569 -3.54 -36.39 -3.24
C THR A 569 -4.76 -35.81 -3.93
N TYR A 570 -4.69 -35.65 -5.25
CA TYR A 570 -5.68 -34.88 -6.01
C TYR A 570 -6.69 -35.76 -6.73
N SER A 571 -7.92 -35.25 -6.81
CA SER A 571 -9.05 -35.86 -7.53
C SER A 571 -8.86 -35.72 -9.05
N GLU A 572 -8.03 -36.57 -9.68
CA GLU A 572 -7.74 -36.49 -11.12
C GLU A 572 -9.03 -36.55 -11.98
N GLN A 573 -10.05 -37.27 -11.51
CA GLN A 573 -11.35 -37.41 -12.20
C GLN A 573 -12.09 -36.04 -12.29
N ALA A 574 -11.75 -35.08 -11.42
CA ALA A 574 -12.30 -33.73 -11.46
C ALA A 574 -11.66 -32.86 -12.54
N LEU A 575 -10.52 -33.28 -13.09
CA LEU A 575 -9.72 -32.50 -14.03
C LEU A 575 -10.01 -32.91 -15.48
N GLU A 576 -10.03 -31.92 -16.37
CA GLU A 576 -10.11 -32.18 -17.80
C GLU A 576 -8.81 -32.80 -18.32
N LYS A 577 -8.91 -33.67 -19.33
CA LYS A 577 -7.73 -34.24 -19.98
C LYS A 577 -6.92 -33.16 -20.68
N SER A 578 -5.61 -33.31 -20.68
CA SER A 578 -4.71 -32.42 -21.42
C SER A 578 -5.06 -32.40 -22.90
N THR A 579 -5.07 -31.21 -23.46
CA THR A 579 -5.19 -30.98 -24.92
C THR A 579 -3.84 -30.62 -25.54
N LYS A 580 -2.75 -30.78 -24.77
CA LYS A 580 -1.38 -30.42 -25.19
C LYS A 580 -0.78 -31.49 -26.07
#